data_bcc2b033ef53a716fe83ba39b5e84610
#
_entry.id   bcc2b033ef53a716fe83ba39b5e84610
#
_cell.length_a   1.000
_cell.length_b   1.000
_cell.length_c   1.000
_cell.angle_alpha   90.00
_cell.angle_beta   90.00
_cell.angle_gamma   90.00
#
_symmetry.space_group_name_H-M   'P 1'
#
loop_
_entity.id
_entity.type
_entity.pdbx_description
1 polymer ?
#
loop_
_entity_poly.entity_id
_entity_poly.type
_entity_poly.pdbx_seq_one_letter_code
_entity_poly.pdbx_strand_id
1 'polypeptide(L)'
;RPIFYGAMVTEGIVALIWAAAATYFFQENGIVDKVTGVAYSGAKVATDISKDWLGAFGGILAILGIVAAPITSGDTALRSARLIVADFLGMEQKSMRRRLYICIPMFVLAIGLLLYSLRDANGFNMIWRYFAWANQTLAVFTLWAITVFLAVSKKPYIITLIPALFMTCVCSTYILSLIHI
;
A
#
# COMPACT_ATOMS: atom_id res chain seq x y z
N ARG A 1 23.76 -0.37 -2.64
CA ARG A 1 23.42 1.06 -2.84
C ARG A 1 22.80 1.34 -4.22
N PRO A 2 23.42 0.97 -5.38
CA PRO A 2 22.86 1.31 -6.69
C PRO A 2 21.48 0.65 -6.96
N ILE A 3 21.25 -0.57 -6.48
CA ILE A 3 19.96 -1.27 -6.62
C ILE A 3 18.84 -0.52 -5.90
N PHE A 4 19.08 -0.04 -4.69
CA PHE A 4 18.09 0.70 -3.90
C PHE A 4 17.70 2.03 -4.57
N TYR A 5 18.68 2.83 -5.00
CA TYR A 5 18.39 4.09 -5.68
C TYR A 5 17.72 3.87 -7.04
N GLY A 6 18.15 2.85 -7.78
CA GLY A 6 17.56 2.49 -9.07
C GLY A 6 16.08 2.10 -8.91
N ALA A 7 15.75 1.27 -7.93
CA ALA A 7 14.38 0.90 -7.64
C ALA A 7 13.51 2.12 -7.28
N MET A 8 13.97 2.98 -6.38
CA MET A 8 13.22 4.18 -5.97
C MET A 8 12.96 5.15 -7.13
N VAL A 9 13.96 5.37 -7.99
CA VAL A 9 13.80 6.24 -9.17
C VAL A 9 12.79 5.63 -10.15
N THR A 10 12.90 4.33 -10.40
CA THR A 10 11.99 3.63 -11.30
C THR A 10 10.55 3.66 -10.77
N GLU A 11 10.34 3.35 -9.49
CA GLU A 11 9.02 3.39 -8.85
C GLU A 11 8.44 4.81 -8.86
N GLY A 12 9.25 5.84 -8.59
CA GLY A 12 8.82 7.24 -8.64
C GLY A 12 8.38 7.66 -10.05
N ILE A 13 9.14 7.31 -11.07
CA ILE A 13 8.79 7.61 -12.47
C ILE A 13 7.51 6.88 -12.86
N VAL A 14 7.38 5.60 -12.55
CA VAL A 14 6.17 4.81 -12.84
C VAL A 14 4.96 5.40 -12.12
N ALA A 15 5.09 5.80 -10.85
CA ALA A 15 4.01 6.43 -10.10
C ALA A 15 3.57 7.75 -10.74
N LEU A 16 4.50 8.58 -11.23
CA LEU A 16 4.17 9.82 -11.94
C LEU A 16 3.46 9.57 -13.27
N ILE A 17 3.89 8.57 -14.04
CA ILE A 17 3.24 8.16 -15.28
C ILE A 17 1.79 7.74 -15.00
N TRP A 18 1.58 6.90 -13.99
CA TRP A 18 0.24 6.45 -13.61
C TRP A 18 -0.63 7.60 -13.08
N ALA A 19 -0.07 8.53 -12.31
CA ALA A 19 -0.79 9.70 -11.84
C ALA A 19 -1.26 10.59 -13.00
N ALA A 20 -0.39 10.84 -13.98
CA ALA A 20 -0.73 11.61 -15.18
C ALA A 20 -1.81 10.89 -16.02
N ALA A 21 -1.64 9.58 -16.25
CA ALA A 21 -2.60 8.77 -17.01
C ALA A 21 -3.97 8.71 -16.32
N ALA A 22 -4.01 8.55 -15.00
CA ALA A 22 -5.25 8.57 -14.23
C ALA A 22 -5.92 9.94 -14.27
N THR A 23 -5.14 11.02 -14.19
CA THR A 23 -5.68 12.38 -14.31
C THR A 23 -6.37 12.58 -15.66
N TYR A 24 -5.74 12.17 -16.75
CA TYR A 24 -6.31 12.22 -18.09
C TYR A 24 -7.59 11.38 -18.18
N PHE A 25 -7.57 10.15 -17.68
CA PHE A 25 -8.73 9.27 -17.67
C PHE A 25 -9.93 9.88 -16.94
N PHE A 26 -9.71 10.47 -15.76
CA PHE A 26 -10.77 11.08 -14.96
C PHE A 26 -11.27 12.42 -15.53
N GLN A 27 -10.46 13.15 -16.29
CA GLN A 27 -10.92 14.33 -17.01
C GLN A 27 -11.92 13.98 -18.11
N GLU A 28 -11.72 12.86 -18.81
CA GLU A 28 -12.62 12.42 -19.89
C GLU A 28 -13.87 11.68 -19.37
N ASN A 29 -13.69 10.78 -18.39
CA ASN A 29 -14.74 9.85 -17.97
C ASN A 29 -15.47 10.29 -16.70
N GLY A 30 -14.89 11.23 -15.91
CA GLY A 30 -15.35 11.59 -14.58
C GLY A 30 -14.89 10.59 -13.51
N ILE A 31 -15.23 10.87 -12.25
CA ILE A 31 -14.81 10.04 -11.09
C ILE A 31 -15.74 8.84 -10.91
N VAL A 32 -16.96 8.92 -11.41
CA VAL A 32 -18.01 7.92 -11.25
C VAL A 32 -18.38 7.35 -12.59
N ASP A 33 -18.45 6.03 -12.67
CA ASP A 33 -18.92 5.33 -13.86
C ASP A 33 -20.39 5.71 -14.14
N LYS A 34 -20.65 6.31 -15.29
CA LYS A 34 -21.97 6.79 -15.71
C LYS A 34 -23.01 5.65 -15.86
N VAL A 35 -22.53 4.42 -16.02
CA VAL A 35 -23.41 3.24 -16.22
C VAL A 35 -23.79 2.62 -14.88
N THR A 36 -22.81 2.49 -13.96
CA THR A 36 -23.01 1.80 -12.68
C THR A 36 -23.29 2.74 -11.52
N GLY A 37 -23.02 4.04 -11.67
CA GLY A 37 -23.15 5.03 -10.59
C GLY A 37 -22.13 4.87 -9.45
N VAL A 38 -21.15 3.99 -9.63
CA VAL A 38 -20.11 3.70 -8.60
C VAL A 38 -18.78 4.30 -9.02
N ALA A 39 -17.99 4.75 -8.04
CA ALA A 39 -16.65 5.26 -8.30
C ALA A 39 -15.76 4.20 -8.96
N TYR A 40 -14.96 4.61 -9.93
CA TYR A 40 -14.03 3.72 -10.61
C TYR A 40 -13.03 3.09 -9.63
N SER A 41 -12.87 1.77 -9.70
CA SER A 41 -11.80 1.11 -8.96
C SER A 41 -10.45 1.31 -9.65
N GLY A 42 -9.37 1.39 -8.87
CA GLY A 42 -8.01 1.55 -9.42
C GLY A 42 -7.63 0.45 -10.41
N ALA A 43 -8.09 -0.79 -10.18
CA ALA A 43 -7.86 -1.92 -11.08
C ALA A 43 -8.56 -1.72 -12.45
N LYS A 44 -9.81 -1.22 -12.44
CA LYS A 44 -10.55 -0.92 -13.66
C LYS A 44 -9.88 0.20 -14.43
N VAL A 45 -9.55 1.30 -13.78
CA VAL A 45 -8.83 2.44 -14.40
C VAL A 45 -7.52 1.99 -15.04
N ALA A 46 -6.69 1.22 -14.32
CA ALA A 46 -5.43 0.71 -14.87
C ALA A 46 -5.64 -0.20 -16.09
N THR A 47 -6.67 -1.04 -16.07
CA THR A 47 -7.00 -1.94 -17.19
C THR A 47 -7.50 -1.16 -18.40
N ASP A 48 -8.38 -0.19 -18.19
CA ASP A 48 -8.96 0.63 -19.25
C ASP A 48 -7.89 1.49 -19.93
N ILE A 49 -7.07 2.21 -19.14
CA ILE A 49 -5.94 2.99 -19.68
C ILE A 49 -4.97 2.10 -20.47
N SER A 50 -4.62 0.94 -19.94
CA SER A 50 -3.69 0.03 -20.63
C SER A 50 -4.28 -0.53 -21.92
N LYS A 51 -5.59 -0.76 -21.94
CA LYS A 51 -6.30 -1.21 -23.13
C LYS A 51 -6.39 -0.11 -24.19
N ASP A 52 -6.67 1.13 -23.78
CA ASP A 52 -6.78 2.26 -24.70
C ASP A 52 -5.43 2.61 -25.33
N TRP A 53 -4.35 2.54 -24.58
CA TRP A 53 -3.01 2.92 -25.06
C TRP A 53 -2.28 1.80 -25.81
N LEU A 54 -2.44 0.54 -25.37
CA LEU A 54 -1.70 -0.62 -25.88
C LEU A 54 -2.62 -1.68 -26.53
N GLY A 55 -3.90 -1.38 -26.67
CA GLY A 55 -4.90 -2.29 -27.22
C GLY A 55 -5.19 -3.49 -26.32
N ALA A 56 -5.76 -4.54 -26.89
CA ALA A 56 -6.15 -5.74 -26.15
C ALA A 56 -4.98 -6.42 -25.42
N PHE A 57 -3.79 -6.40 -25.99
CA PHE A 57 -2.58 -6.95 -25.39
C PHE A 57 -2.19 -6.20 -24.10
N GLY A 58 -2.28 -4.86 -24.11
CA GLY A 58 -2.04 -4.04 -22.93
C GLY A 58 -3.02 -4.33 -21.79
N GLY A 59 -4.29 -4.50 -22.12
CA GLY A 59 -5.31 -4.89 -21.14
C GLY A 59 -5.01 -6.24 -20.48
N ILE A 60 -4.58 -7.25 -21.26
CA ILE A 60 -4.18 -8.56 -20.72
C ILE A 60 -2.96 -8.43 -19.79
N LEU A 61 -1.93 -7.69 -20.20
CA LEU A 61 -0.74 -7.47 -19.38
C LEU A 61 -1.06 -6.73 -18.07
N ALA A 62 -1.95 -5.74 -18.11
CA ALA A 62 -2.40 -5.03 -16.93
C ALA A 62 -3.10 -5.97 -15.94
N ILE A 63 -4.02 -6.80 -16.41
CA ILE A 63 -4.73 -7.78 -15.58
C ILE A 63 -3.74 -8.77 -14.96
N LEU A 64 -2.81 -9.32 -15.75
CA LEU A 64 -1.78 -10.21 -15.24
C LEU A 64 -0.92 -9.53 -14.15
N GLY A 65 -0.52 -8.28 -14.36
CA GLY A 65 0.22 -7.52 -13.36
C GLY A 65 -0.56 -7.27 -12.08
N ILE A 66 -1.83 -6.86 -12.20
CA ILE A 66 -2.74 -6.61 -11.07
C ILE A 66 -2.98 -7.90 -10.26
N VAL A 67 -3.01 -9.07 -10.89
CA VAL A 67 -3.18 -10.36 -10.19
C VAL A 67 -1.87 -10.88 -9.62
N ALA A 68 -0.78 -10.81 -10.37
CA ALA A 68 0.51 -11.37 -9.95
C ALA A 68 1.16 -10.58 -8.79
N ALA A 69 1.08 -9.26 -8.80
CA ALA A 69 1.69 -8.43 -7.78
C ALA A 69 1.17 -8.70 -6.35
N PRO A 70 -0.15 -8.80 -6.10
CA PRO A 70 -0.66 -9.15 -4.77
C PRO A 70 -0.27 -10.55 -4.31
N ILE A 71 -0.12 -11.52 -5.20
CA ILE A 71 0.27 -12.90 -4.84
C ILE A 71 1.68 -12.89 -4.24
N THR A 72 2.64 -12.27 -4.90
CA THR A 72 4.03 -12.20 -4.44
C THR A 72 4.20 -11.32 -3.21
N SER A 73 3.55 -10.17 -3.20
CA SER A 73 3.59 -9.22 -2.08
C SER A 73 2.84 -9.76 -0.85
N GLY A 74 1.73 -10.44 -1.05
CA GLY A 74 0.92 -11.04 0.00
C GLY A 74 1.67 -12.13 0.77
N ASP A 75 2.38 -13.04 0.08
CA ASP A 75 3.21 -14.05 0.75
C ASP A 75 4.27 -13.40 1.64
N THR A 76 4.96 -12.39 1.12
CA THR A 76 5.99 -11.67 1.86
C THR A 76 5.42 -10.90 3.05
N ALA A 77 4.29 -10.22 2.88
CA ALA A 77 3.61 -9.48 3.93
C ALA A 77 3.12 -10.39 5.06
N LEU A 78 2.45 -11.49 4.74
CA LEU A 78 1.97 -12.47 5.72
C LEU A 78 3.12 -13.15 6.46
N ARG A 79 4.24 -13.42 5.78
CA ARG A 79 5.46 -13.95 6.39
C ARG A 79 6.05 -12.96 7.40
N SER A 80 6.16 -11.69 7.01
CA SER A 80 6.68 -10.62 7.87
C SER A 80 5.77 -10.41 9.08
N ALA A 81 4.46 -10.32 8.88
CA ALA A 81 3.49 -10.17 9.96
C ALA A 81 3.55 -11.34 10.93
N ARG A 82 3.66 -12.59 10.44
CA ARG A 82 3.84 -13.76 11.30
C ARG A 82 5.09 -13.66 12.16
N LEU A 83 6.22 -13.22 11.59
CA LEU A 83 7.48 -13.09 12.33
C LEU A 83 7.37 -12.01 13.40
N ILE A 84 6.76 -10.87 13.10
CA ILE A 84 6.52 -9.79 14.07
C ILE A 84 5.65 -10.27 15.23
N VAL A 85 4.54 -10.95 14.92
CA VAL A 85 3.65 -11.50 15.97
C VAL A 85 4.36 -12.56 16.80
N ALA A 86 5.16 -13.42 16.16
CA ALA A 86 5.94 -14.44 16.87
C ALA A 86 6.97 -13.84 17.82
N ASP A 87 7.66 -12.79 17.36
CA ASP A 87 8.65 -12.06 18.16
C ASP A 87 7.99 -11.36 19.36
N PHE A 88 6.87 -10.69 19.11
CA PHE A 88 6.08 -10.05 20.18
C PHE A 88 5.56 -11.03 21.22
N LEU A 89 5.17 -12.25 20.81
CA LEU A 89 4.70 -13.31 21.71
C LEU A 89 5.84 -14.15 22.32
N GLY A 90 7.11 -13.88 21.97
CA GLY A 90 8.26 -14.66 22.39
C GLY A 90 8.25 -16.12 21.90
N MET A 91 7.57 -16.40 20.77
CA MET A 91 7.37 -17.75 20.27
C MET A 91 8.44 -18.15 19.25
N GLU A 92 9.21 -19.20 19.55
CA GLU A 92 10.15 -19.78 18.59
C GLU A 92 9.44 -20.38 17.39
N GLN A 93 9.89 -19.98 16.17
CA GLN A 93 9.31 -20.39 14.89
C GLN A 93 9.90 -21.69 14.30
N LYS A 94 10.67 -22.47 15.08
CA LYS A 94 11.29 -23.71 14.59
C LYS A 94 10.27 -24.82 14.31
N SER A 95 9.20 -24.91 15.10
CA SER A 95 8.18 -25.96 14.97
C SER A 95 7.04 -25.54 14.02
N MET A 96 6.65 -26.44 13.10
CA MET A 96 5.53 -26.22 12.18
C MET A 96 4.20 -25.94 12.92
N ARG A 97 3.96 -26.64 14.03
CA ARG A 97 2.75 -26.45 14.85
C ARG A 97 2.66 -25.02 15.39
N ARG A 98 3.77 -24.47 15.92
CA ARG A 98 3.82 -23.10 16.43
C ARG A 98 3.59 -22.06 15.33
N ARG A 99 4.08 -22.32 14.11
CA ARG A 99 3.80 -21.47 12.94
C ARG A 99 2.31 -21.46 12.59
N LEU A 100 1.67 -22.63 12.61
CA LEU A 100 0.23 -22.73 12.32
C LEU A 100 -0.62 -21.98 13.34
N TYR A 101 -0.28 -22.00 14.62
CA TYR A 101 -1.01 -21.24 15.66
C TYR A 101 -1.07 -19.74 15.39
N ILE A 102 -0.04 -19.16 14.78
CA ILE A 102 -0.03 -17.75 14.40
C ILE A 102 -0.66 -17.54 13.03
N CYS A 103 -0.38 -18.44 12.07
CA CYS A 103 -0.89 -18.29 10.70
C CYS A 103 -2.41 -18.41 10.62
N ILE A 104 -3.03 -19.37 11.32
CA ILE A 104 -4.48 -19.62 11.23
C ILE A 104 -5.29 -18.37 11.61
N PRO A 105 -5.12 -17.75 12.79
CA PRO A 105 -5.88 -16.55 13.13
C PRO A 105 -5.60 -15.38 12.20
N MET A 106 -4.37 -15.24 11.69
CA MET A 106 -4.04 -14.21 10.71
C MET A 106 -4.79 -14.42 9.38
N PHE A 107 -4.83 -15.66 8.88
CA PHE A 107 -5.59 -15.98 7.66
C PHE A 107 -7.09 -15.81 7.86
N VAL A 108 -7.63 -16.21 9.00
CA VAL A 108 -9.07 -16.01 9.34
C VAL A 108 -9.40 -14.52 9.33
N LEU A 109 -8.55 -13.69 9.93
CA LEU A 109 -8.73 -12.24 9.93
C LEU A 109 -8.63 -11.66 8.51
N ALA A 110 -7.66 -12.08 7.72
CA ALA A 110 -7.49 -11.63 6.34
C ALA A 110 -8.69 -12.02 5.46
N ILE A 111 -9.18 -13.25 5.59
CA ILE A 111 -10.37 -13.73 4.87
C ILE A 111 -11.62 -12.95 5.34
N GLY A 112 -11.76 -12.72 6.64
CA GLY A 112 -12.87 -11.92 7.19
C GLY A 112 -12.90 -10.50 6.64
N LEU A 113 -11.76 -9.82 6.58
CA LEU A 113 -11.63 -8.50 5.96
C LEU A 113 -11.94 -8.55 4.45
N LEU A 114 -11.48 -9.57 3.75
CA LEU A 114 -11.79 -9.76 2.33
C LEU A 114 -13.29 -9.94 2.09
N LEU A 115 -13.95 -10.81 2.86
CA LEU A 115 -15.38 -11.03 2.75
C LEU A 115 -16.19 -9.76 3.08
N TYR A 116 -15.76 -9.00 4.07
CA TYR A 116 -16.35 -7.69 4.38
C TYR A 116 -16.20 -6.73 3.20
N SER A 117 -15.01 -6.63 2.61
CA SER A 117 -14.73 -5.79 1.44
C SER A 117 -15.59 -6.15 0.22
N LEU A 118 -15.93 -7.44 0.05
CA LEU A 118 -16.77 -7.90 -1.07
C LEU A 118 -18.26 -7.70 -0.85
N ARG A 119 -18.70 -7.60 0.41
CA ARG A 119 -20.13 -7.39 0.73
C ARG A 119 -20.59 -5.96 0.57
N ASP A 120 -19.73 -5.00 0.84
CA ASP A 120 -20.05 -3.57 0.78
C ASP A 120 -19.38 -2.94 -0.44
N ALA A 121 -20.15 -2.22 -1.26
CA ALA A 121 -19.62 -1.50 -2.43
C ALA A 121 -18.52 -0.48 -2.05
N ASN A 122 -18.58 0.07 -0.84
CA ASN A 122 -17.56 0.98 -0.29
C ASN A 122 -16.51 0.29 0.58
N GLY A 123 -16.69 -0.99 0.90
CA GLY A 123 -15.82 -1.74 1.81
C GLY A 123 -14.36 -1.77 1.35
N PHE A 124 -14.11 -1.95 0.06
CA PHE A 124 -12.78 -1.88 -0.52
C PHE A 124 -12.14 -0.48 -0.33
N ASN A 125 -12.88 0.58 -0.63
CA ASN A 125 -12.39 1.95 -0.51
C ASN A 125 -12.07 2.32 0.95
N MET A 126 -12.86 1.83 1.89
CA MET A 126 -12.63 2.00 3.31
C MET A 126 -11.33 1.31 3.74
N ILE A 127 -11.15 0.03 3.42
CA ILE A 127 -9.93 -0.73 3.75
C ILE A 127 -8.71 -0.10 3.09
N TRP A 128 -8.82 0.33 1.81
CA TRP A 128 -7.74 0.99 1.10
C TRP A 128 -7.31 2.31 1.75
N ARG A 129 -8.25 3.08 2.26
CA ARG A 129 -8.00 4.33 2.99
C ARG A 129 -7.23 4.08 4.29
N TYR A 130 -7.64 3.10 5.09
CA TYR A 130 -6.92 2.71 6.31
C TYR A 130 -5.54 2.13 6.02
N PHE A 131 -5.40 1.34 4.96
CA PHE A 131 -4.13 0.80 4.52
C PHE A 131 -3.15 1.93 4.13
N ALA A 132 -3.60 2.90 3.34
CA ALA A 132 -2.79 4.05 2.96
C ALA A 132 -2.32 4.85 4.19
N TRP A 133 -3.24 5.12 5.13
CA TRP A 133 -2.90 5.81 6.37
C TRP A 133 -1.92 5.02 7.25
N ALA A 134 -2.09 3.72 7.38
CA ALA A 134 -1.19 2.85 8.13
C ALA A 134 0.24 2.87 7.56
N ASN A 135 0.37 2.82 6.23
CA ASN A 135 1.67 2.94 5.56
C ASN A 135 2.34 4.30 5.78
N GLN A 136 1.57 5.38 5.71
CA GLN A 136 2.09 6.72 6.00
C GLN A 136 2.55 6.84 7.45
N THR A 137 1.80 6.29 8.39
CA THR A 137 2.16 6.27 9.81
C THR A 137 3.44 5.47 10.04
N LEU A 138 3.57 4.30 9.41
CA LEU A 138 4.80 3.50 9.46
C LEU A 138 6.00 4.27 8.90
N ALA A 139 5.81 5.01 7.81
CA ALA A 139 6.86 5.85 7.24
C ALA A 139 7.31 6.95 8.22
N VAL A 140 6.38 7.58 8.97
CA VAL A 140 6.71 8.56 10.01
C VAL A 140 7.62 7.92 11.07
N PHE A 141 7.23 6.79 11.66
CA PHE A 141 8.05 6.11 12.67
C PHE A 141 9.42 5.71 12.13
N THR A 142 9.49 5.20 10.91
CA THR A 142 10.75 4.80 10.28
C THR A 142 11.66 6.01 10.05
N LEU A 143 11.14 7.12 9.54
CA LEU A 143 11.90 8.34 9.31
C LEU A 143 12.45 8.93 10.61
N TRP A 144 11.64 8.96 11.67
CA TRP A 144 12.10 9.39 12.99
C TRP A 144 13.17 8.46 13.56
N ALA A 145 13.00 7.14 13.47
CA ALA A 145 14.01 6.18 13.92
C ALA A 145 15.34 6.38 13.19
N ILE A 146 15.32 6.56 11.86
CA ILE A 146 16.51 6.84 11.06
C ILE A 146 17.13 8.19 11.46
N THR A 147 16.32 9.22 11.68
CA THR A 147 16.79 10.55 12.08
C THR A 147 17.53 10.49 13.43
N VAL A 148 16.96 9.81 14.41
CA VAL A 148 17.60 9.60 15.72
C VAL A 148 18.90 8.80 15.57
N PHE A 149 18.88 7.72 14.79
CA PHE A 149 20.07 6.92 14.53
C PHE A 149 21.20 7.74 13.89
N LEU A 150 20.89 8.58 12.90
CA LEU A 150 21.87 9.43 12.23
C LEU A 150 22.40 10.51 13.19
N ALA A 151 21.55 11.11 14.01
CA ALA A 151 21.95 12.10 15.02
C ALA A 151 22.91 11.51 16.06
N VAL A 152 22.56 10.34 16.61
CA VAL A 152 23.43 9.61 17.57
C VAL A 152 24.77 9.21 16.92
N SER A 153 24.73 8.82 15.63
CA SER A 153 25.92 8.45 14.85
C SER A 153 26.72 9.66 14.35
N LYS A 154 26.38 10.89 14.74
CA LYS A 154 27.01 12.16 14.29
C LYS A 154 27.07 12.30 12.77
N LYS A 155 26.06 11.80 12.05
CA LYS A 155 25.89 11.92 10.59
C LYS A 155 24.87 13.02 10.25
N PRO A 156 24.83 13.52 9.02
CA PRO A 156 23.88 14.56 8.61
C PRO A 156 22.44 14.01 8.69
N TYR A 157 21.74 14.30 9.76
CA TYR A 157 20.36 13.85 10.04
C TYR A 157 19.28 14.73 9.41
N ILE A 158 19.64 15.94 8.92
CA ILE A 158 18.70 16.90 8.33
C ILE A 158 17.97 16.31 7.12
N ILE A 159 18.67 15.44 6.35
CA ILE A 159 18.13 14.79 5.16
C ILE A 159 16.87 13.94 5.49
N THR A 160 16.83 13.34 6.66
CA THR A 160 15.70 12.51 7.11
C THR A 160 14.74 13.27 8.01
N LEU A 161 15.21 14.32 8.68
CA LEU A 161 14.41 15.15 9.57
C LEU A 161 13.33 15.92 8.79
N ILE A 162 13.68 16.53 7.65
CA ILE A 162 12.72 17.29 6.84
C ILE A 162 11.57 16.41 6.36
N PRO A 163 11.80 15.25 5.72
CA PRO A 163 10.71 14.34 5.37
C PRO A 163 9.94 13.81 6.60
N ALA A 164 10.62 13.58 7.75
CA ALA A 164 9.95 13.12 8.96
C ALA A 164 8.94 14.15 9.47
N LEU A 165 9.31 15.43 9.53
CA LEU A 165 8.42 16.52 9.93
C LEU A 165 7.25 16.66 8.94
N PHE A 166 7.52 16.67 7.65
CA PHE A 166 6.49 16.76 6.61
C PHE A 166 5.47 15.62 6.75
N MET A 167 5.93 14.36 6.82
CA MET A 167 5.04 13.20 6.95
C MET A 167 4.28 13.21 8.28
N THR A 168 4.87 13.72 9.36
CA THR A 168 4.18 13.89 10.63
C THR A 168 3.01 14.88 10.49
N CYS A 169 3.21 16.01 9.82
CA CYS A 169 2.15 16.97 9.54
C CYS A 169 1.04 16.33 8.68
N VAL A 170 1.39 15.60 7.63
CA VAL A 170 0.42 14.94 6.76
C VAL A 170 -0.42 13.93 7.54
N CYS A 171 0.21 13.05 8.32
CA CYS A 171 -0.50 12.03 9.12
C CYS A 171 -1.38 12.67 10.20
N SER A 172 -0.90 13.72 10.87
CA SER A 172 -1.66 14.42 11.90
C SER A 172 -2.89 15.12 11.33
N THR A 173 -2.74 15.78 10.19
CA THR A 173 -3.84 16.45 9.48
C THR A 173 -4.90 15.42 9.05
N TYR A 174 -4.47 14.24 8.58
CA TYR A 174 -5.40 13.18 8.19
C TYR A 174 -6.22 12.67 9.39
N ILE A 175 -5.58 12.46 10.55
CA ILE A 175 -6.27 12.04 11.78
C ILE A 175 -7.29 13.10 12.20
N LEU A 176 -6.88 14.37 12.23
CA LEU A 176 -7.78 15.47 12.58
C LEU A 176 -8.97 15.59 11.63
N SER A 177 -8.74 15.38 10.34
CA SER A 177 -9.81 15.35 9.33
C SER A 177 -10.80 14.19 9.55
N LEU A 178 -10.31 13.01 9.98
CA LEU A 178 -11.17 11.86 10.32
C LEU A 178 -12.03 12.08 11.57
N ILE A 179 -11.54 12.86 12.53
CA ILE A 179 -12.28 13.17 13.77
C ILE A 179 -13.40 14.16 13.51
N HIS A 180 -13.30 14.98 12.46
CA HIS A 180 -14.28 16.01 12.11
C HIS A 180 -15.33 15.57 11.06
N ILE A 181 -15.26 14.34 10.55
CA ILE A 181 -16.27 13.72 9.68
C ILE A 181 -17.09 12.74 10.48
#